data_9f89c76304625ee944e6470eb794e1ab
#
_entry.id   9f89c76304625ee944e6470eb794e1ab
#
_cell.length_a   1.000
_cell.length_b   1.000
_cell.length_c   1.000
_cell.angle_alpha   90.00
_cell.angle_beta   90.00
_cell.angle_gamma   90.00
#
_symmetry.space_group_name_H-M   'P 1'
#
loop_
_entity.id
_entity.type
_entity.pdbx_description
1 polymer ?
#
loop_
_entity_poly.entity_id
_entity_poly.type
_entity_poly.pdbx_seq_one_letter_code
_entity_poly.pdbx_strand_id
1 'polypeptide(L)'
;MYSTYQRNFSSNSECEANPSDRDKIIILGGGPNRIGQGIEFDYCCCQASFALKEDGFETIMINCNPETVSTDYDTSDRLYFEPLIEEYVYNIILKEKSNGNLLGIIAQFGGQTPIKLAKFLYENSLPILGTQYKSIDLAEDRDRFRNLLIKLKLKQAESGIAYTYNQAIKISNKIGLPLVIRPSYVLGG
;
A
#
# COMPACT_ATOMS: atom_id res chain seq x y z
N MET A 1 9.16 2.10 -19.57
CA MET A 1 9.77 0.81 -19.98
C MET A 1 9.23 -0.25 -19.04
N TYR A 2 8.68 -1.34 -19.55
CA TYR A 2 8.20 -2.44 -18.74
C TYR A 2 9.40 -3.33 -18.40
N SER A 3 9.60 -3.65 -17.13
CA SER A 3 10.66 -4.55 -16.68
C SER A 3 10.04 -5.78 -16.06
N THR A 4 10.47 -6.95 -16.48
CA THR A 4 10.07 -8.23 -15.93
C THR A 4 11.24 -8.84 -15.17
N TYR A 5 11.02 -9.23 -13.92
CA TYR A 5 12.03 -9.93 -13.12
C TYR A 5 11.97 -11.43 -13.43
N GLN A 6 12.95 -11.94 -14.16
CA GLN A 6 13.04 -13.37 -14.50
C GLN A 6 14.00 -14.09 -13.59
N ARG A 7 13.60 -15.27 -13.12
CA ARG A 7 14.48 -16.18 -12.38
C ARG A 7 15.49 -16.80 -13.35
N ASN A 8 16.78 -16.67 -13.05
CA ASN A 8 17.83 -17.21 -13.89
C ASN A 8 17.83 -18.72 -13.93
N PHE A 9 17.55 -19.31 -15.08
CA PHE A 9 17.77 -20.72 -15.38
C PHE A 9 19.04 -20.98 -16.20
N SER A 10 19.78 -19.93 -16.57
CA SER A 10 21.04 -20.03 -17.34
C SER A 10 22.08 -19.03 -16.82
N SER A 11 23.35 -19.31 -17.06
CA SER A 11 24.50 -18.49 -16.66
C SER A 11 24.58 -17.09 -17.28
N ASN A 12 23.77 -16.80 -18.29
CA ASN A 12 23.65 -15.50 -18.93
C ASN A 12 22.21 -14.98 -18.76
N SER A 13 21.91 -14.35 -17.63
CA SER A 13 20.63 -13.69 -17.43
C SER A 13 20.70 -12.26 -17.89
N GLU A 14 19.98 -11.95 -18.92
CA GLU A 14 19.65 -10.57 -19.25
C GLU A 14 18.57 -10.07 -18.29
N CYS A 15 18.90 -9.08 -17.47
CA CYS A 15 17.93 -8.43 -16.59
C CYS A 15 17.55 -7.09 -17.19
N GLU A 16 16.32 -6.95 -17.61
CA GLU A 16 15.79 -5.73 -18.22
C GLU A 16 15.72 -4.53 -17.25
N ALA A 17 15.81 -4.77 -15.95
CA ALA A 17 15.64 -3.74 -14.92
C ALA A 17 16.67 -2.61 -15.02
N ASN A 18 17.93 -2.92 -15.31
CA ASN A 18 19.03 -1.97 -15.50
C ASN A 18 18.94 -0.72 -14.59
N PRO A 19 19.08 -0.84 -13.25
CA PRO A 19 18.91 0.25 -12.31
C PRO A 19 19.87 1.41 -12.59
N SER A 20 19.37 2.64 -12.52
CA SER A 20 20.16 3.86 -12.64
C SER A 20 20.97 4.14 -11.36
N ASP A 21 21.87 5.12 -11.41
CA ASP A 21 22.64 5.62 -10.26
C ASP A 21 21.95 6.80 -9.54
N ARG A 22 20.72 7.15 -9.93
CA ARG A 22 19.95 8.28 -9.39
C ARG A 22 19.39 8.01 -8.00
N ASP A 23 18.92 9.07 -7.35
CA ASP A 23 18.04 8.99 -6.17
C ASP A 23 16.65 8.54 -6.59
N LYS A 24 16.15 7.48 -5.96
CA LYS A 24 14.94 6.76 -6.37
C LYS A 24 13.90 6.68 -5.28
N ILE A 25 12.64 6.69 -5.70
CA ILE A 25 11.49 6.44 -4.83
C ILE A 25 10.59 5.41 -5.49
N ILE A 26 10.25 4.35 -4.74
CA ILE A 26 9.30 3.33 -5.17
C ILE A 26 7.89 3.72 -4.72
N ILE A 27 6.92 3.59 -5.61
CA ILE A 27 5.49 3.78 -5.35
C ILE A 27 4.80 2.43 -5.56
N LEU A 28 4.13 1.92 -4.52
CA LEU A 28 3.33 0.72 -4.61
C LEU A 28 1.92 1.07 -5.07
N GLY A 29 1.52 0.55 -6.22
CA GLY A 29 0.22 0.76 -6.83
C GLY A 29 -0.91 -0.01 -6.14
N GLY A 30 -2.12 0.09 -6.69
CA GLY A 30 -3.33 -0.49 -6.09
C GLY A 30 -3.48 -2.00 -6.25
N GLY A 31 -2.75 -2.61 -7.18
CA GLY A 31 -2.97 -3.99 -7.56
C GLY A 31 -4.34 -4.20 -8.25
N PRO A 32 -4.89 -5.41 -8.21
CA PRO A 32 -6.20 -5.69 -8.80
C PRO A 32 -7.30 -4.86 -8.15
N ASN A 33 -8.20 -4.31 -8.95
CA ASN A 33 -9.35 -3.57 -8.46
C ASN A 33 -10.26 -4.45 -7.59
N ARG A 34 -10.78 -3.86 -6.53
CA ARG A 34 -11.72 -4.49 -5.61
C ARG A 34 -13.05 -3.76 -5.63
N ILE A 35 -14.14 -4.48 -5.40
CA ILE A 35 -15.46 -3.87 -5.24
C ILE A 35 -15.40 -2.82 -4.13
N GLY A 36 -15.87 -1.60 -4.43
CA GLY A 36 -15.85 -0.46 -3.50
C GLY A 36 -14.56 0.37 -3.53
N GLN A 37 -13.57 0.00 -4.34
CA GLN A 37 -12.41 0.86 -4.65
C GLN A 37 -12.71 1.67 -5.93
N GLY A 38 -12.43 2.97 -5.88
CA GLY A 38 -12.50 3.86 -7.03
C GLY A 38 -11.11 4.18 -7.60
N ILE A 39 -11.08 5.10 -8.54
CA ILE A 39 -9.85 5.51 -9.23
C ILE A 39 -8.94 6.39 -8.35
N GLU A 40 -9.42 6.83 -7.20
CA GLU A 40 -8.67 7.73 -6.30
C GLU A 40 -7.31 7.16 -5.88
N PHE A 41 -7.21 5.85 -5.69
CA PHE A 41 -5.95 5.21 -5.31
C PHE A 41 -4.93 5.25 -6.45
N ASP A 42 -5.37 4.97 -7.68
CA ASP A 42 -4.51 5.06 -8.84
C ASP A 42 -4.10 6.51 -9.13
N TYR A 43 -5.06 7.43 -9.05
CA TYR A 43 -4.82 8.86 -9.17
C TYR A 43 -3.77 9.36 -8.19
N CYS A 44 -3.84 8.96 -6.91
CA CYS A 44 -2.85 9.32 -5.90
C CYS A 44 -1.46 8.80 -6.26
N CYS A 45 -1.34 7.56 -6.77
CA CYS A 45 -0.07 7.00 -7.22
C CYS A 45 0.52 7.79 -8.39
N CYS A 46 -0.31 8.15 -9.38
CA CYS A 46 0.12 8.94 -10.52
C CYS A 46 0.59 10.34 -10.11
N GLN A 47 -0.20 11.04 -9.27
CA GLN A 47 0.16 12.36 -8.79
C GLN A 47 1.44 12.37 -7.94
N ALA A 48 1.65 11.33 -7.13
CA ALA A 48 2.90 11.15 -6.41
C ALA A 48 4.09 10.97 -7.36
N SER A 49 3.93 10.18 -8.43
CA SER A 49 4.96 9.99 -9.43
C SER A 49 5.32 11.32 -10.12
N PHE A 50 4.32 12.08 -10.54
CA PHE A 50 4.56 13.36 -11.22
C PHE A 50 5.25 14.39 -10.31
N ALA A 51 4.78 14.56 -9.07
CA ALA A 51 5.39 15.47 -8.12
C ALA A 51 6.85 15.11 -7.81
N LEU A 52 7.14 13.83 -7.61
CA LEU A 52 8.50 13.36 -7.34
C LEU A 52 9.43 13.55 -8.56
N LYS A 53 8.91 13.37 -9.78
CA LYS A 53 9.67 13.65 -11.00
C LYS A 53 9.99 15.14 -11.13
N GLU A 54 9.05 16.03 -10.81
CA GLU A 54 9.27 17.48 -10.77
C GLU A 54 10.36 17.86 -9.75
N ASP A 55 10.42 17.15 -8.60
CA ASP A 55 11.46 17.34 -7.58
C ASP A 55 12.81 16.67 -7.95
N GLY A 56 12.91 16.02 -9.10
CA GLY A 56 14.14 15.44 -9.66
C GLY A 56 14.47 14.02 -9.25
N PHE A 57 13.55 13.32 -8.57
CA PHE A 57 13.72 11.91 -8.21
C PHE A 57 13.35 10.99 -9.38
N GLU A 58 14.02 9.85 -9.47
CA GLU A 58 13.57 8.76 -10.33
C GLU A 58 12.43 8.01 -9.66
N THR A 59 11.30 7.93 -10.36
CA THR A 59 10.11 7.27 -9.83
C THR A 59 9.97 5.87 -10.38
N ILE A 60 9.72 4.92 -9.47
CA ILE A 60 9.57 3.51 -9.78
C ILE A 60 8.18 3.07 -9.34
N MET A 61 7.36 2.67 -10.29
CA MET A 61 6.02 2.13 -10.00
C MET A 61 6.06 0.61 -9.96
N ILE A 62 5.44 0.01 -8.94
CA ILE A 62 5.16 -1.42 -8.90
C ILE A 62 3.64 -1.59 -8.88
N ASN A 63 3.08 -2.14 -9.94
CA ASN A 63 1.64 -2.42 -10.05
C ASN A 63 1.39 -3.53 -11.08
N CYS A 64 0.28 -4.26 -10.92
CA CYS A 64 -0.07 -5.38 -11.81
C CYS A 64 -1.46 -5.23 -12.44
N ASN A 65 -2.04 -4.04 -12.43
CA ASN A 65 -3.36 -3.80 -13.03
C ASN A 65 -3.19 -3.08 -14.37
N PRO A 66 -3.44 -3.75 -15.52
CA PRO A 66 -3.26 -3.13 -16.83
C PRO A 66 -4.31 -2.05 -17.16
N GLU A 67 -5.39 -1.98 -16.39
CA GLU A 67 -6.50 -1.04 -16.58
C GLU A 67 -6.31 0.27 -15.80
N THR A 68 -5.09 0.57 -15.36
CA THR A 68 -4.80 1.75 -14.54
C THR A 68 -3.77 2.66 -15.19
N VAL A 69 -3.91 3.97 -15.00
CA VAL A 69 -2.99 4.99 -15.54
C VAL A 69 -1.59 4.89 -14.91
N SER A 70 -1.49 4.41 -13.67
CA SER A 70 -0.19 4.19 -13.02
C SER A 70 0.69 3.18 -13.75
N THR A 71 0.11 2.33 -14.60
CA THR A 71 0.84 1.36 -15.43
C THR A 71 1.11 1.87 -16.85
N ASP A 72 0.73 3.09 -17.19
CA ASP A 72 1.07 3.71 -18.45
C ASP A 72 2.57 4.03 -18.51
N TYR A 73 3.14 3.95 -19.73
CA TYR A 73 4.57 4.05 -19.96
C TYR A 73 5.19 5.40 -19.59
N ASP A 74 4.39 6.46 -19.49
CA ASP A 74 4.82 7.82 -19.23
C ASP A 74 4.55 8.29 -17.79
N THR A 75 3.85 7.50 -16.98
CA THR A 75 3.49 7.87 -15.61
C THR A 75 4.70 7.84 -14.67
N SER A 76 5.55 6.83 -14.75
CA SER A 76 6.78 6.71 -13.96
C SER A 76 8.02 6.56 -14.85
N ASP A 77 9.22 6.77 -14.28
CA ASP A 77 10.46 6.55 -15.02
C ASP A 77 10.70 5.07 -15.27
N ARG A 78 10.23 4.21 -14.36
CA ARG A 78 10.30 2.75 -14.47
C ARG A 78 9.06 2.10 -13.91
N LEU A 79 8.54 1.14 -14.66
CA LEU A 79 7.42 0.29 -14.23
C LEU A 79 7.88 -1.15 -14.08
N TYR A 80 7.60 -1.73 -12.91
CA TYR A 80 7.60 -3.16 -12.68
C TYR A 80 6.14 -3.64 -12.70
N PHE A 81 5.79 -4.36 -13.74
CA PHE A 81 4.45 -4.92 -13.88
C PHE A 81 4.40 -6.29 -13.18
N GLU A 82 4.35 -6.24 -11.84
CA GLU A 82 4.47 -7.42 -10.98
C GLU A 82 3.44 -7.39 -9.83
N PRO A 83 3.06 -8.57 -9.32
CA PRO A 83 2.16 -8.67 -8.18
C PRO A 83 2.72 -7.97 -6.93
N LEU A 84 1.82 -7.31 -6.20
CA LEU A 84 2.13 -6.62 -4.94
C LEU A 84 2.14 -7.62 -3.76
N ILE A 85 3.09 -8.56 -3.80
CA ILE A 85 3.35 -9.52 -2.73
C ILE A 85 4.80 -9.39 -2.23
N GLU A 86 5.05 -9.86 -1.03
CA GLU A 86 6.32 -9.66 -0.31
C GLU A 86 7.54 -10.09 -1.13
N GLU A 87 7.49 -11.28 -1.73
CA GLU A 87 8.61 -11.84 -2.49
C GLU A 87 8.99 -10.97 -3.70
N TYR A 88 8.00 -10.57 -4.52
CA TYR A 88 8.27 -9.79 -5.73
C TYR A 88 8.74 -8.38 -5.37
N VAL A 89 8.03 -7.71 -4.46
CA VAL A 89 8.40 -6.36 -4.02
C VAL A 89 9.79 -6.34 -3.40
N TYR A 90 10.14 -7.33 -2.59
CA TYR A 90 11.48 -7.43 -1.99
C TYR A 90 12.58 -7.60 -3.03
N ASN A 91 12.38 -8.48 -4.00
CA ASN A 91 13.34 -8.72 -5.08
C ASN A 91 13.55 -7.47 -5.94
N ILE A 92 12.49 -6.73 -6.25
CA ILE A 92 12.57 -5.46 -6.96
C ILE A 92 13.36 -4.43 -6.15
N ILE A 93 13.07 -4.31 -4.85
CA ILE A 93 13.80 -3.41 -3.96
C ILE A 93 15.30 -3.73 -3.93
N LEU A 94 15.66 -5.01 -3.78
CA LEU A 94 17.06 -5.44 -3.80
C LEU A 94 17.72 -5.13 -5.13
N LYS A 95 17.01 -5.33 -6.24
CA LYS A 95 17.50 -5.00 -7.57
C LYS A 95 17.74 -3.52 -7.73
N GLU A 96 16.79 -2.68 -7.34
CA GLU A 96 16.91 -1.22 -7.43
C GLU A 96 18.01 -0.65 -6.51
N LYS A 97 18.23 -1.28 -5.34
CA LYS A 97 19.33 -0.93 -4.44
C LYS A 97 20.72 -1.36 -4.95
N SER A 98 20.80 -2.18 -5.98
CA SER A 98 22.10 -2.62 -6.53
C SER A 98 22.86 -1.51 -7.25
N ASN A 99 22.18 -0.43 -7.64
CA ASN A 99 22.79 0.77 -8.22
C ASN A 99 21.98 2.00 -7.80
N GLY A 100 22.63 3.13 -7.54
CA GLY A 100 21.99 4.35 -7.07
C GLY A 100 21.49 4.27 -5.63
N ASN A 101 20.65 5.22 -5.25
CA ASN A 101 20.21 5.41 -3.88
C ASN A 101 18.67 5.29 -3.78
N LEU A 102 18.18 4.23 -3.14
CA LEU A 102 16.76 4.09 -2.84
C LEU A 102 16.41 4.85 -1.56
N LEU A 103 15.79 6.03 -1.70
CA LEU A 103 15.41 6.89 -0.58
C LEU A 103 14.23 6.34 0.21
N GLY A 104 13.27 5.68 -0.47
CA GLY A 104 12.17 5.07 0.24
C GLY A 104 11.04 4.55 -0.65
N ILE A 105 10.00 4.09 0.05
CA ILE A 105 8.86 3.37 -0.55
C ILE A 105 7.57 4.01 -0.05
N ILE A 106 6.71 4.41 -0.97
CA ILE A 106 5.35 4.89 -0.66
C ILE A 106 4.40 3.70 -0.72
N ALA A 107 3.84 3.31 0.44
CA ALA A 107 3.00 2.11 0.58
C ALA A 107 1.51 2.42 0.82
N GLN A 108 1.11 3.69 0.91
CA GLN A 108 -0.25 4.05 1.37
C GLN A 108 -1.19 4.51 0.26
N PHE A 109 -0.67 4.99 -0.88
CA PHE A 109 -1.50 5.60 -1.91
C PHE A 109 -2.31 4.59 -2.74
N GLY A 110 -1.81 3.38 -2.90
CA GLY A 110 -2.50 2.31 -3.62
C GLY A 110 -3.65 1.62 -2.85
N GLY A 111 -4.00 2.10 -1.68
CA GLY A 111 -5.08 1.53 -0.86
C GLY A 111 -4.68 0.28 -0.09
N GLN A 112 -5.64 -0.62 0.11
CA GLN A 112 -5.49 -1.77 1.02
C GLN A 112 -4.45 -2.81 0.58
N THR A 113 -4.17 -2.93 -0.71
CA THR A 113 -3.21 -3.92 -1.22
C THR A 113 -1.79 -3.58 -0.78
N PRO A 114 -1.23 -2.39 -1.07
CA PRO A 114 0.11 -2.05 -0.64
C PRO A 114 0.23 -1.80 0.88
N ILE A 115 -0.82 -1.33 1.54
CA ILE A 115 -0.82 -1.15 3.00
C ILE A 115 -0.51 -2.45 3.75
N LYS A 116 -0.95 -3.59 3.24
CA LYS A 116 -0.64 -4.90 3.85
C LYS A 116 0.85 -5.21 3.84
N LEU A 117 1.60 -4.65 2.90
CA LEU A 117 3.07 -4.81 2.83
C LEU A 117 3.81 -3.92 3.83
N ALA A 118 3.17 -2.95 4.45
CA ALA A 118 3.83 -2.01 5.37
C ALA A 118 4.50 -2.70 6.56
N LYS A 119 3.90 -3.78 7.09
CA LYS A 119 4.49 -4.61 8.13
C LYS A 119 5.78 -5.26 7.66
N PHE A 120 5.72 -5.93 6.52
CA PHE A 120 6.87 -6.59 5.90
C PHE A 120 8.02 -5.61 5.62
N LEU A 121 7.72 -4.43 5.06
CA LEU A 121 8.71 -3.40 4.82
C LEU A 121 9.39 -2.95 6.12
N TYR A 122 8.61 -2.73 7.17
CA TYR A 122 9.12 -2.32 8.48
C TYR A 122 10.00 -3.40 9.12
N GLU A 123 9.57 -4.67 9.11
CA GLU A 123 10.32 -5.80 9.69
C GLU A 123 11.65 -6.06 8.96
N ASN A 124 11.72 -5.73 7.67
CA ASN A 124 12.94 -5.84 6.87
C ASN A 124 13.77 -4.53 6.84
N SER A 125 13.46 -3.57 7.71
CA SER A 125 14.18 -2.28 7.80
C SER A 125 14.23 -1.52 6.46
N LEU A 126 13.18 -1.64 5.66
CA LEU A 126 13.03 -0.92 4.40
C LEU A 126 12.40 0.45 4.66
N PRO A 127 12.91 1.53 4.06
CA PRO A 127 12.46 2.88 4.37
C PRO A 127 11.05 3.15 3.81
N ILE A 128 10.09 3.35 4.69
CA ILE A 128 8.73 3.78 4.31
C ILE A 128 8.67 5.30 4.34
N LEU A 129 8.28 5.91 3.23
CA LEU A 129 8.05 7.36 3.14
C LEU A 129 6.60 7.68 3.53
N GLY A 130 6.41 8.86 4.12
CA GLY A 130 5.10 9.31 4.60
C GLY A 130 4.71 8.65 5.92
N THR A 131 3.53 8.05 5.99
CA THR A 131 3.02 7.46 7.22
C THR A 131 3.76 6.17 7.57
N GLN A 132 4.36 6.15 8.75
CA GLN A 132 5.13 5.01 9.24
C GLN A 132 4.23 3.82 9.61
N TYR A 133 4.77 2.59 9.53
CA TYR A 133 4.04 1.35 9.81
C TYR A 133 3.25 1.39 11.13
N LYS A 134 3.84 1.88 12.22
CA LYS A 134 3.16 1.93 13.52
C LYS A 134 1.88 2.78 13.50
N SER A 135 1.86 3.84 12.73
CA SER A 135 0.68 4.70 12.57
C SER A 135 -0.35 4.08 11.63
N ILE A 136 0.11 3.39 10.58
CA ILE A 136 -0.76 2.61 9.69
C ILE A 136 -1.45 1.49 10.48
N ASP A 137 -0.71 0.70 11.22
CA ASP A 137 -1.21 -0.41 12.05
C ASP A 137 -2.20 0.08 13.12
N LEU A 138 -1.92 1.23 13.74
CA LEU A 138 -2.85 1.86 14.68
C LEU A 138 -4.16 2.30 14.02
N ALA A 139 -4.09 2.84 12.80
CA ALA A 139 -5.25 3.31 12.07
C ALA A 139 -6.11 2.16 11.51
N GLU A 140 -5.49 1.05 11.13
CA GLU A 140 -6.18 -0.14 10.61
C GLU A 140 -6.87 -0.97 11.71
N ASP A 141 -6.34 -0.96 12.93
CA ASP A 141 -6.95 -1.63 14.08
C ASP A 141 -8.10 -0.77 14.67
N ARG A 142 -9.32 -1.24 14.47
CA ARG A 142 -10.53 -0.49 14.86
C ARG A 142 -10.62 -0.18 16.34
N ASP A 143 -10.19 -1.11 17.21
CA ASP A 143 -10.28 -0.91 18.66
C ASP A 143 -9.20 0.07 19.13
N ARG A 144 -7.99 -0.09 18.66
CA ARG A 144 -6.89 0.84 18.95
C ARG A 144 -7.17 2.24 18.40
N PHE A 145 -7.70 2.34 17.19
CA PHE A 145 -8.09 3.63 16.58
C PHE A 145 -9.23 4.30 17.37
N ARG A 146 -10.27 3.56 17.74
CA ARG A 146 -11.34 4.06 18.60
C ARG A 146 -10.80 4.61 19.93
N ASN A 147 -9.89 3.88 20.58
CA ASN A 147 -9.28 4.32 21.83
C ASN A 147 -8.42 5.58 21.64
N LEU A 148 -7.74 5.70 20.49
CA LEU A 148 -7.02 6.92 20.11
C LEU A 148 -8.00 8.11 19.99
N LEU A 149 -9.13 7.93 19.32
CA LEU A 149 -10.13 9.00 19.17
C LEU A 149 -10.70 9.46 20.50
N ILE A 150 -10.95 8.52 21.42
CA ILE A 150 -11.38 8.85 22.80
C ILE A 150 -10.29 9.66 23.52
N LYS A 151 -9.04 9.23 23.44
CA LYS A 151 -7.90 9.95 24.07
C LYS A 151 -7.75 11.37 23.51
N LEU A 152 -7.98 11.55 22.23
CA LEU A 152 -7.93 12.86 21.54
C LEU A 152 -9.20 13.69 21.74
N LYS A 153 -10.20 13.17 22.46
CA LYS A 153 -11.52 13.80 22.69
C LYS A 153 -12.24 14.15 21.39
N LEU A 154 -12.02 13.36 20.34
CA LEU A 154 -12.72 13.52 19.06
C LEU A 154 -14.08 12.83 19.11
N LYS A 155 -15.08 13.46 18.50
CA LYS A 155 -16.42 12.90 18.41
C LYS A 155 -16.43 11.69 17.47
N GLN A 156 -17.04 10.61 17.91
CA GLN A 156 -17.30 9.41 17.13
C GLN A 156 -18.67 8.84 17.50
N ALA A 157 -19.24 8.05 16.60
CA ALA A 157 -20.46 7.30 16.90
C ALA A 157 -20.21 6.30 18.03
N GLU A 158 -21.21 6.06 18.89
CA GLU A 158 -21.11 4.97 19.85
C GLU A 158 -20.95 3.64 19.10
N SER A 159 -19.99 2.86 19.53
CA SER A 159 -19.64 1.63 18.86
C SER A 159 -19.17 0.56 19.83
N GLY A 160 -19.19 -0.70 19.41
CA GLY A 160 -18.67 -1.81 20.17
C GLY A 160 -18.19 -2.93 19.25
N ILE A 161 -17.30 -3.77 19.76
CA ILE A 161 -16.78 -4.93 19.04
C ILE A 161 -17.35 -6.19 19.70
N ALA A 162 -17.93 -7.08 18.90
CA ALA A 162 -18.51 -8.34 19.34
C ALA A 162 -17.85 -9.50 18.60
N TYR A 163 -17.43 -10.51 19.34
CA TYR A 163 -16.90 -11.77 18.81
C TYR A 163 -17.91 -12.90 18.92
N THR A 164 -18.99 -12.70 19.69
CA THR A 164 -20.05 -13.67 19.91
C THR A 164 -21.42 -13.02 19.78
N TYR A 165 -22.44 -13.82 19.47
CA TYR A 165 -23.82 -13.35 19.42
C TYR A 165 -24.28 -12.70 20.73
N ASN A 166 -23.95 -13.28 21.86
CA ASN A 166 -24.33 -12.73 23.18
C ASN A 166 -23.67 -11.37 23.45
N GLN A 167 -22.42 -11.16 22.98
CA GLN A 167 -21.76 -9.87 23.07
C GLN A 167 -22.44 -8.85 22.16
N ALA A 168 -22.81 -9.24 20.95
CA ALA A 168 -23.54 -8.37 20.02
C ALA A 168 -24.85 -7.88 20.60
N ILE A 169 -25.65 -8.75 21.23
CA ILE A 169 -26.91 -8.37 21.89
C ILE A 169 -26.66 -7.39 23.06
N LYS A 170 -25.66 -7.64 23.89
CA LYS A 170 -25.34 -6.71 24.98
C LYS A 170 -24.95 -5.32 24.46
N ILE A 171 -24.17 -5.29 23.37
CA ILE A 171 -23.73 -4.03 22.76
C ILE A 171 -24.91 -3.32 22.10
N SER A 172 -25.78 -4.04 21.37
CA SER A 172 -26.96 -3.47 20.73
C SER A 172 -27.92 -2.85 21.74
N ASN A 173 -28.12 -3.51 22.88
CA ASN A 173 -28.95 -2.96 23.98
C ASN A 173 -28.34 -1.70 24.62
N LYS A 174 -27.03 -1.59 24.64
CA LYS A 174 -26.32 -0.40 25.14
C LYS A 174 -26.38 0.77 24.16
N ILE A 175 -26.18 0.51 22.86
CA ILE A 175 -26.13 1.56 21.82
C ILE A 175 -27.53 2.01 21.43
N GLY A 176 -28.50 1.07 21.40
CA GLY A 176 -29.86 1.31 20.89
C GLY A 176 -29.97 1.03 19.38
N LEU A 177 -31.23 1.10 18.90
CA LEU A 177 -31.58 0.91 17.49
C LEU A 177 -32.01 2.24 16.86
N PRO A 178 -31.78 2.48 15.56
CA PRO A 178 -31.13 1.58 14.59
C PRO A 178 -29.60 1.57 14.75
N LEU A 179 -28.96 0.42 14.40
CA LEU A 179 -27.53 0.28 14.43
C LEU A 179 -26.99 -0.35 13.12
N VAL A 180 -25.73 -0.04 12.80
CA VAL A 180 -25.03 -0.63 11.66
C VAL A 180 -24.09 -1.74 12.16
N ILE A 181 -24.22 -2.91 11.56
CA ILE A 181 -23.32 -4.05 11.82
C ILE A 181 -22.37 -4.16 10.63
N ARG A 182 -21.05 -4.12 10.93
CA ARG A 182 -20.03 -4.30 9.91
C ARG A 182 -19.11 -5.46 10.29
N PRO A 183 -19.13 -6.58 9.56
CA PRO A 183 -18.19 -7.68 9.78
C PRO A 183 -16.73 -7.21 9.60
N SER A 184 -15.80 -7.89 10.28
CA SER A 184 -14.36 -7.67 10.04
C SER A 184 -13.92 -8.38 8.77
N TYR A 185 -12.90 -7.85 8.11
CA TYR A 185 -12.26 -8.43 6.91
C TYR A 185 -13.16 -8.57 5.67
N VAL A 186 -14.29 -7.89 5.60
CA VAL A 186 -15.09 -7.80 4.38
C VAL A 186 -15.00 -6.42 3.74
N LEU A 187 -14.93 -6.41 2.43
CA LEU A 187 -14.94 -5.19 1.63
C LEU A 187 -16.39 -4.85 1.31
N GLY A 188 -16.76 -3.60 1.56
CA GLY A 188 -18.08 -3.11 1.23
C GLY A 188 -19.22 -3.54 2.17
N GLY A 189 -18.94 -4.20 3.26
CA GLY A 189 -19.88 -4.50 4.33
C GLY A 189 -20.53 -5.86 4.21
#